data_2b011886a4750c7924e599df42f7ee0f
#
_entry.id   2b011886a4750c7924e599df42f7ee0f
#
_cell.length_a   1.000
_cell.length_b   1.000
_cell.length_c   1.000
_cell.angle_alpha   90.00
_cell.angle_beta   90.00
_cell.angle_gamma   90.00
#
_symmetry.space_group_name_H-M   'P 1'
#
loop_
_entity.id
_entity.type
_entity.pdbx_description
1 polymer ?
#
loop_
_entity_poly.entity_id
_entity_poly.type
_entity_poly.pdbx_seq_one_letter_code
_entity_poly.pdbx_strand_id
1 'polypeptide(L)'
;SFQDSLIFIRFLLIPFFCYFVFLRDKKVFERLLLVLFIIVVFVSIDTLYQFINYTSKDGFKEDLLGFKSNWYGRLTGPFGDELIPGSYLSKFGLFGFVFLISLKKLENNIIIQSLYLSLIILVCYISGERMAFATFSLSLLLLLIFLDGFRKTIILSILIGGLFIFLASYLHPFYNDFNVIESTQYHQGQ
;
A
#
# COMPACT_ATOMS: atom_id res chain seq x y z
N SER A 1 9.82 -26.02 -18.82
CA SER A 1 10.88 -27.03 -18.59
C SER A 1 10.79 -27.58 -17.18
N PHE A 2 11.50 -28.69 -16.88
CA PHE A 2 11.55 -29.28 -15.53
C PHE A 2 12.11 -28.27 -14.49
N GLN A 3 13.03 -27.43 -14.89
CA GLN A 3 13.57 -26.34 -14.04
C GLN A 3 12.51 -25.33 -13.65
N ASP A 4 11.60 -24.96 -14.53
CA ASP A 4 10.51 -24.01 -14.22
C ASP A 4 9.53 -24.64 -13.22
N SER A 5 9.27 -25.94 -13.35
CA SER A 5 8.42 -26.68 -12.41
C SER A 5 9.02 -26.76 -10.99
N LEU A 6 10.36 -26.88 -10.86
CA LEU A 6 11.04 -26.83 -9.58
C LEU A 6 10.93 -25.48 -8.89
N ILE A 7 10.86 -24.38 -9.67
CA ILE A 7 10.66 -23.05 -9.13
C ILE A 7 9.29 -22.94 -8.43
N PHE A 8 8.25 -23.63 -8.95
CA PHE A 8 6.94 -23.62 -8.33
C PHE A 8 6.86 -24.40 -7.00
N ILE A 9 7.70 -25.41 -6.80
CA ILE A 9 7.75 -26.18 -5.53
C ILE A 9 8.07 -25.27 -4.34
N ARG A 10 8.92 -24.25 -4.52
CA ARG A 10 9.23 -23.27 -3.47
C ARG A 10 7.98 -22.52 -2.97
N PHE A 11 7.03 -22.22 -3.86
CA PHE A 11 5.78 -21.56 -3.46
C PHE A 11 4.84 -22.46 -2.63
N LEU A 12 4.96 -23.77 -2.77
CA LEU A 12 4.26 -24.73 -1.92
C LEU A 12 4.98 -24.93 -0.58
N LEU A 13 6.31 -24.88 -0.57
CA LEU A 13 7.09 -25.02 0.66
C LEU A 13 6.93 -23.83 1.61
N ILE A 14 6.75 -22.60 1.08
CA ILE A 14 6.59 -21.40 1.91
C ILE A 14 5.35 -21.48 2.81
N PRO A 15 4.11 -21.74 2.33
CA PRO A 15 2.95 -21.91 3.20
C PRO A 15 3.11 -23.04 4.20
N PHE A 16 3.72 -24.15 3.80
CA PHE A 16 3.97 -25.28 4.68
C PHE A 16 4.94 -24.91 5.80
N PHE A 17 6.03 -24.23 5.48
CA PHE A 17 6.98 -23.75 6.47
C PHE A 17 6.34 -22.70 7.40
N CYS A 18 5.56 -21.76 6.85
CA CYS A 18 4.80 -20.78 7.63
C CYS A 18 3.82 -21.46 8.59
N TYR A 19 3.10 -22.48 8.14
CA TYR A 19 2.17 -23.22 8.97
C TYR A 19 2.87 -23.86 10.18
N PHE A 20 4.02 -24.52 9.98
CA PHE A 20 4.79 -25.10 11.07
C PHE A 20 5.35 -24.08 12.04
N VAL A 21 5.87 -22.95 11.54
CA VAL A 21 6.40 -21.88 12.38
C VAL A 21 5.30 -21.21 13.19
N PHE A 22 4.15 -20.91 12.58
CA PHE A 22 3.04 -20.22 13.24
C PHE A 22 2.32 -21.06 14.27
N LEU A 23 2.19 -22.37 14.06
CA LEU A 23 1.58 -23.26 15.03
C LEU A 23 2.50 -23.60 16.22
N ARG A 24 3.80 -23.46 16.03
CA ARG A 24 4.76 -23.90 17.04
C ARG A 24 5.11 -22.82 18.08
N ASP A 25 5.15 -21.55 17.69
CA ASP A 25 5.55 -20.48 18.61
C ASP A 25 4.83 -19.14 18.31
N LYS A 26 3.86 -18.82 19.18
CA LYS A 26 3.10 -17.56 19.12
C LYS A 26 4.01 -16.32 19.16
N LYS A 27 5.12 -16.36 19.92
CA LYS A 27 6.06 -15.22 20.00
C LYS A 27 6.79 -14.98 18.69
N VAL A 28 7.11 -16.03 17.95
CA VAL A 28 7.73 -15.91 16.62
C VAL A 28 6.75 -15.25 15.64
N PHE A 29 5.48 -15.63 15.68
CA PHE A 29 4.43 -15.03 14.88
C PHE A 29 4.24 -13.53 15.19
N GLU A 30 4.15 -13.17 16.47
CA GLU A 30 4.03 -11.77 16.89
C GLU A 30 5.22 -10.92 16.45
N ARG A 31 6.45 -11.44 16.53
CA ARG A 31 7.66 -10.76 16.02
C ARG A 31 7.64 -10.58 14.51
N LEU A 32 7.19 -11.61 13.77
CA LEU A 32 7.05 -11.51 12.33
C LEU A 32 6.05 -10.41 11.94
N LEU A 33 4.88 -10.38 12.60
CA LEU A 33 3.89 -9.33 12.37
C LEU A 33 4.43 -7.93 12.69
N LEU A 34 5.22 -7.80 13.75
CA LEU A 34 5.89 -6.53 14.09
C LEU A 34 6.86 -6.09 12.98
N VAL A 35 7.70 -7.00 12.48
CA VAL A 35 8.65 -6.69 11.40
C VAL A 35 7.91 -6.28 10.14
N LEU A 36 6.88 -7.03 9.76
CA LEU A 36 6.04 -6.69 8.60
C LEU A 36 5.35 -5.32 8.77
N PHE A 37 4.84 -5.02 9.97
CA PHE A 37 4.25 -3.73 10.27
C PHE A 37 5.25 -2.58 10.08
N ILE A 38 6.47 -2.72 10.62
CA ILE A 38 7.52 -1.70 10.49
C ILE A 38 7.87 -1.48 9.01
N ILE A 39 8.05 -2.56 8.24
CA ILE A 39 8.38 -2.47 6.81
C ILE A 39 7.23 -1.80 6.03
N VAL A 40 5.99 -2.19 6.28
CA VAL A 40 4.82 -1.58 5.61
C VAL A 40 4.70 -0.09 5.91
N VAL A 41 4.90 0.31 7.17
CA VAL A 41 4.89 1.73 7.57
C VAL A 41 6.04 2.48 6.90
N PHE A 42 7.24 1.91 6.87
CA PHE A 42 8.40 2.50 6.19
C PHE A 42 8.14 2.71 4.70
N VAL A 43 7.70 1.67 3.99
CA VAL A 43 7.36 1.77 2.55
C VAL A 43 6.28 2.82 2.32
N SER A 44 5.27 2.90 3.20
CA SER A 44 4.20 3.89 3.08
C SER A 44 4.70 5.32 3.25
N ILE A 45 5.57 5.57 4.24
CA ILE A 45 6.14 6.90 4.50
C ILE A 45 7.08 7.31 3.37
N ASP A 46 7.92 6.41 2.90
CA ASP A 46 8.87 6.68 1.83
C ASP A 46 8.16 7.01 0.50
N THR A 47 7.15 6.22 0.13
CA THR A 47 6.34 6.49 -1.06
C THR A 47 5.57 7.82 -0.94
N LEU A 48 5.06 8.16 0.25
CA LEU A 48 4.44 9.46 0.51
C LEU A 48 5.44 10.61 0.39
N TYR A 49 6.65 10.43 0.91
CA TYR A 49 7.70 11.42 0.81
C TYR A 49 8.05 11.70 -0.66
N GLN A 50 8.21 10.65 -1.48
CA GLN A 50 8.44 10.77 -2.91
C GLN A 50 7.28 11.51 -3.61
N PHE A 51 6.03 11.23 -3.23
CA PHE A 51 4.85 11.90 -3.76
C PHE A 51 4.85 13.41 -3.44
N ILE A 52 5.08 13.79 -2.18
CA ILE A 52 5.07 15.19 -1.74
C ILE A 52 6.18 16.00 -2.43
N ASN A 53 7.31 15.40 -2.75
CA ASN A 53 8.45 16.06 -3.39
C ASN A 53 8.31 16.17 -4.92
N TYR A 54 7.11 16.13 -5.45
CA TYR A 54 6.83 16.38 -6.86
C TYR A 54 7.07 17.85 -7.24
N THR A 55 7.64 18.07 -8.43
CA THR A 55 7.73 19.39 -9.05
C THR A 55 7.39 19.29 -10.54
N SER A 56 6.63 20.25 -11.06
CA SER A 56 6.19 20.29 -12.47
C SER A 56 7.34 20.26 -13.49
N LYS A 57 8.55 20.69 -13.08
CA LYS A 57 9.74 20.69 -13.96
C LYS A 57 10.49 19.36 -13.99
N ASP A 58 10.67 18.74 -12.82
CA ASP A 58 11.55 17.58 -12.66
C ASP A 58 10.77 16.27 -12.45
N GLY A 59 9.43 16.34 -12.29
CA GLY A 59 8.59 15.19 -11.95
C GLY A 59 8.72 14.79 -10.47
N PHE A 60 8.55 13.50 -10.18
CA PHE A 60 8.78 12.96 -8.85
C PHE A 60 10.27 12.92 -8.55
N LYS A 61 10.64 13.50 -7.42
CA LYS A 61 12.03 13.53 -6.95
C LYS A 61 12.43 12.22 -6.28
N GLU A 62 13.64 12.23 -5.73
CA GLU A 62 14.19 11.11 -4.98
C GLU A 62 13.35 10.82 -3.73
N ASP A 63 13.24 9.55 -3.39
CA ASP A 63 12.69 9.05 -2.15
C ASP A 63 13.67 9.27 -0.97
N LEU A 64 13.35 8.74 0.23
CA LEU A 64 14.23 8.83 1.40
C LEU A 64 15.57 8.09 1.23
N LEU A 65 15.62 7.10 0.34
CA LEU A 65 16.82 6.32 0.04
C LEU A 65 17.64 6.88 -1.14
N GLY A 66 17.14 7.96 -1.80
CA GLY A 66 17.80 8.59 -2.94
C GLY A 66 17.45 7.97 -4.30
N PHE A 67 16.41 7.14 -4.39
CA PHE A 67 15.92 6.61 -5.66
C PHE A 67 14.92 7.54 -6.31
N LYS A 68 15.08 7.77 -7.61
CA LYS A 68 14.17 8.61 -8.39
C LYS A 68 13.31 7.72 -9.30
N SER A 69 12.00 8.01 -9.35
CA SER A 69 11.13 7.36 -10.30
C SER A 69 11.39 7.85 -11.73
N ASN A 70 11.70 6.94 -12.62
CA ASN A 70 11.86 7.21 -14.06
C ASN A 70 10.52 7.14 -14.81
N TRP A 71 9.44 6.79 -14.13
CA TRP A 71 8.12 6.56 -14.72
C TRP A 71 7.19 7.72 -14.46
N TYR A 72 6.61 8.27 -15.53
CA TYR A 72 5.62 9.32 -15.39
C TYR A 72 4.34 8.81 -14.69
N GLY A 73 3.93 9.50 -13.65
CA GLY A 73 2.69 9.19 -12.92
C GLY A 73 2.74 7.94 -12.03
N ARG A 74 3.92 7.37 -11.81
CA ARG A 74 4.10 6.19 -10.94
C ARG A 74 5.24 6.40 -9.97
N LEU A 75 4.99 5.97 -8.74
CA LEU A 75 5.99 6.01 -7.67
C LEU A 75 6.68 4.66 -7.53
N THR A 76 7.96 4.70 -7.22
CA THR A 76 8.79 3.50 -6.99
C THR A 76 9.05 3.27 -5.50
N GLY A 77 8.96 4.33 -4.68
CA GLY A 77 9.29 4.26 -3.27
C GLY A 77 10.66 3.59 -3.07
N PRO A 78 10.87 2.79 -2.02
CA PRO A 78 12.16 2.21 -1.69
C PRO A 78 12.58 1.05 -2.61
N PHE A 79 11.90 0.82 -3.73
CA PHE A 79 12.18 -0.31 -4.64
C PHE A 79 13.03 0.07 -5.86
N GLY A 80 13.63 1.25 -5.85
CA GLY A 80 14.51 1.71 -6.94
C GLY A 80 13.72 1.98 -8.22
N ASP A 81 14.00 1.22 -9.30
CA ASP A 81 13.32 1.39 -10.60
C ASP A 81 12.02 0.56 -10.73
N GLU A 82 11.66 -0.21 -9.73
CA GLU A 82 10.52 -1.12 -9.80
C GLU A 82 9.22 -0.49 -9.28
N LEU A 83 8.15 -0.65 -10.04
CA LEU A 83 6.82 -0.09 -9.74
C LEU A 83 6.01 -1.04 -8.85
N ILE A 84 6.50 -1.31 -7.63
CA ILE A 84 5.95 -2.33 -6.74
C ILE A 84 5.31 -1.79 -5.45
N PRO A 85 5.47 -0.52 -5.01
CA PRO A 85 5.03 -0.13 -3.67
C PRO A 85 3.55 -0.37 -3.42
N GLY A 86 2.68 -0.07 -4.39
CA GLY A 86 1.26 -0.34 -4.26
C GLY A 86 0.96 -1.84 -4.15
N SER A 87 1.54 -2.66 -5.02
CA SER A 87 1.41 -4.13 -5.00
C SER A 87 1.93 -4.74 -3.71
N TYR A 88 3.01 -4.21 -3.15
CA TYR A 88 3.56 -4.62 -1.86
C TYR A 88 2.56 -4.30 -0.75
N LEU A 89 2.09 -3.06 -0.68
CA LEU A 89 1.17 -2.60 0.36
C LEU A 89 -0.20 -3.27 0.29
N SER A 90 -0.72 -3.55 -0.90
CA SER A 90 -1.99 -4.26 -1.06
C SER A 90 -1.96 -5.69 -0.50
N LYS A 91 -0.79 -6.35 -0.52
CA LYS A 91 -0.61 -7.72 -0.02
C LYS A 91 -0.26 -7.75 1.47
N PHE A 92 0.64 -6.86 1.90
CA PHE A 92 1.20 -6.91 3.25
C PHE A 92 0.54 -5.92 4.22
N GLY A 93 -0.21 -4.94 3.74
CA GLY A 93 -0.87 -3.94 4.58
C GLY A 93 -1.82 -4.52 5.61
N LEU A 94 -2.55 -5.59 5.27
CA LEU A 94 -3.45 -6.25 6.21
C LEU A 94 -2.74 -6.98 7.35
N PHE A 95 -1.50 -7.47 7.15
CA PHE A 95 -0.72 -8.08 8.25
C PHE A 95 -0.38 -7.04 9.32
N GLY A 96 -0.09 -5.80 8.93
CA GLY A 96 0.10 -4.72 9.89
C GLY A 96 -1.19 -4.38 10.66
N PHE A 97 -2.35 -4.47 10.03
CA PHE A 97 -3.64 -4.33 10.71
C PHE A 97 -3.86 -5.46 11.73
N VAL A 98 -3.57 -6.72 11.36
CA VAL A 98 -3.61 -7.86 12.28
C VAL A 98 -2.65 -7.66 13.46
N PHE A 99 -1.45 -7.12 13.22
CA PHE A 99 -0.53 -6.77 14.30
C PHE A 99 -1.13 -5.74 15.26
N LEU A 100 -1.73 -4.66 14.77
CA LEU A 100 -2.36 -3.65 15.62
C LEU A 100 -3.48 -4.22 16.50
N ILE A 101 -4.29 -5.14 15.96
CA ILE A 101 -5.34 -5.82 16.71
C ILE A 101 -4.74 -6.77 17.76
N SER A 102 -3.61 -7.41 17.49
CA SER A 102 -2.95 -8.34 18.43
C SER A 102 -2.41 -7.64 19.68
N LEU A 103 -2.18 -6.33 19.60
CA LEU A 103 -1.73 -5.52 20.72
C LEU A 103 -2.91 -5.15 21.63
N LYS A 104 -3.02 -5.75 22.82
CA LYS A 104 -4.10 -5.50 23.81
C LYS A 104 -4.39 -4.01 24.05
N LYS A 105 -3.38 -3.15 23.96
CA LYS A 105 -3.51 -1.70 24.15
C LYS A 105 -4.19 -1.00 22.97
N LEU A 106 -4.08 -1.55 21.76
CA LEU A 106 -4.57 -0.96 20.51
C LEU A 106 -5.75 -1.73 19.91
N GLU A 107 -6.10 -2.89 20.48
CA GLU A 107 -7.21 -3.74 20.03
C GLU A 107 -8.54 -2.97 19.91
N ASN A 108 -8.82 -2.09 20.86
CA ASN A 108 -10.05 -1.29 20.89
C ASN A 108 -9.87 0.15 20.36
N ASN A 109 -8.68 0.49 19.86
CA ASN A 109 -8.42 1.85 19.38
C ASN A 109 -8.80 1.99 17.90
N ILE A 110 -10.08 2.25 17.65
CA ILE A 110 -10.65 2.42 16.30
C ILE A 110 -9.89 3.50 15.51
N ILE A 111 -9.48 4.59 16.16
CA ILE A 111 -8.84 5.73 15.48
C ILE A 111 -7.48 5.32 14.90
N ILE A 112 -6.61 4.71 15.70
CA ILE A 112 -5.27 4.29 15.23
C ILE A 112 -5.38 3.25 14.12
N GLN A 113 -6.27 2.27 14.28
CA GLN A 113 -6.52 1.25 13.28
C GLN A 113 -7.04 1.84 11.96
N SER A 114 -7.99 2.79 12.05
CA SER A 114 -8.56 3.46 10.87
C SER A 114 -7.55 4.36 10.18
N LEU A 115 -6.72 5.08 10.93
CA LEU A 115 -5.62 5.90 10.35
C LEU A 115 -4.60 5.04 9.63
N TYR A 116 -4.24 3.89 10.21
CA TYR A 116 -3.33 2.96 9.54
C TYR A 116 -3.90 2.45 8.21
N LEU A 117 -5.14 1.95 8.20
CA LEU A 117 -5.77 1.46 6.97
C LEU A 117 -5.96 2.59 5.94
N SER A 118 -6.34 3.80 6.38
CA SER A 118 -6.49 4.96 5.49
C SER A 118 -5.16 5.38 4.86
N LEU A 119 -4.04 5.27 5.58
CA LEU A 119 -2.70 5.47 5.05
C LEU A 119 -2.40 4.48 3.91
N ILE A 120 -2.69 3.19 4.10
CA ILE A 120 -2.46 2.18 3.05
C ILE A 120 -3.36 2.46 1.83
N ILE A 121 -4.64 2.81 2.03
CA ILE A 121 -5.57 3.20 0.95
C ILE A 121 -4.97 4.34 0.13
N LEU A 122 -4.53 5.41 0.81
CA LEU A 122 -3.93 6.58 0.16
C LEU A 122 -2.70 6.19 -0.64
N VAL A 123 -1.76 5.45 -0.04
CA VAL A 123 -0.50 5.11 -0.71
C VAL A 123 -0.72 4.14 -1.88
N CYS A 124 -1.63 3.18 -1.77
CA CYS A 124 -2.02 2.34 -2.91
C CYS A 124 -2.60 3.19 -4.07
N TYR A 125 -3.33 4.26 -3.77
CA TYR A 125 -3.88 5.16 -4.78
C TYR A 125 -2.78 6.00 -5.45
N ILE A 126 -1.94 6.70 -4.66
CA ILE A 126 -0.91 7.61 -5.19
C ILE A 126 0.25 6.88 -5.88
N SER A 127 0.47 5.60 -5.58
CA SER A 127 1.49 4.78 -6.25
C SER A 127 1.27 4.66 -7.77
N GLY A 128 0.04 4.95 -8.24
CA GLY A 128 -0.35 4.82 -9.65
C GLY A 128 -0.64 3.38 -10.10
N GLU A 129 -0.62 2.42 -9.19
CA GLU A 129 -0.90 1.00 -9.48
C GLU A 129 -2.39 0.69 -9.32
N ARG A 130 -3.17 0.81 -10.40
CA ARG A 130 -4.63 0.60 -10.40
C ARG A 130 -5.06 -0.77 -9.83
N MET A 131 -4.32 -1.83 -10.18
CA MET A 131 -4.61 -3.19 -9.71
C MET A 131 -4.36 -3.35 -8.20
N ALA A 132 -3.32 -2.71 -7.67
CA ALA A 132 -3.03 -2.73 -6.24
C ALA A 132 -4.14 -2.04 -5.44
N PHE A 133 -4.58 -0.87 -5.89
CA PHE A 133 -5.70 -0.16 -5.29
C PHE A 133 -7.00 -0.96 -5.35
N ALA A 134 -7.32 -1.58 -6.49
CA ALA A 134 -8.52 -2.40 -6.66
C ALA A 134 -8.49 -3.64 -5.75
N THR A 135 -7.36 -4.36 -5.69
CA THR A 135 -7.22 -5.56 -4.84
C THR A 135 -7.28 -5.23 -3.36
N PHE A 136 -6.68 -4.11 -2.92
CA PHE A 136 -6.79 -3.69 -1.53
C PHE A 136 -8.20 -3.25 -1.16
N SER A 137 -8.87 -2.50 -2.02
CA SER A 137 -10.28 -2.10 -1.84
C SER A 137 -11.21 -3.31 -1.76
N LEU A 138 -11.02 -4.30 -2.63
CA LEU A 138 -11.76 -5.57 -2.57
C LEU A 138 -11.52 -6.30 -1.24
N SER A 139 -10.27 -6.34 -0.78
CA SER A 139 -9.93 -6.95 0.52
C SER A 139 -10.64 -6.28 1.68
N LEU A 140 -10.71 -4.93 1.68
CA LEU A 140 -11.47 -4.18 2.70
C LEU A 140 -12.97 -4.45 2.64
N LEU A 141 -13.54 -4.56 1.44
CA LEU A 141 -14.96 -4.94 1.26
C LEU A 141 -15.23 -6.34 1.82
N LEU A 142 -14.38 -7.31 1.54
CA LEU A 142 -14.51 -8.66 2.10
C LEU A 142 -14.41 -8.63 3.64
N LEU A 143 -13.46 -7.89 4.20
CA LEU A 143 -13.36 -7.73 5.66
C LEU A 143 -14.62 -7.07 6.24
N LEU A 144 -15.20 -6.09 5.56
CA LEU A 144 -16.44 -5.43 5.99
C LEU A 144 -17.63 -6.40 6.05
N ILE A 145 -17.69 -7.36 5.10
CA ILE A 145 -18.77 -8.35 5.03
C ILE A 145 -18.59 -9.43 6.10
N PHE A 146 -17.36 -9.96 6.25
CA PHE A 146 -17.10 -11.14 7.07
C PHE A 146 -16.69 -10.85 8.53
N LEU A 147 -16.23 -9.64 8.85
CA LEU A 147 -15.72 -9.27 10.18
C LEU A 147 -16.57 -8.20 10.87
N ASP A 148 -17.66 -8.62 11.51
CA ASP A 148 -18.61 -7.73 12.18
C ASP A 148 -17.95 -6.81 13.22
N GLY A 149 -17.01 -7.32 14.00
CA GLY A 149 -16.32 -6.58 15.06
C GLY A 149 -15.51 -5.36 14.57
N PHE A 150 -15.10 -5.35 13.32
CA PHE A 150 -14.23 -4.28 12.74
C PHE A 150 -14.93 -3.39 11.73
N ARG A 151 -16.24 -3.55 11.51
CA ARG A 151 -17.01 -2.76 10.54
C ARG A 151 -16.84 -1.25 10.73
N LYS A 152 -16.91 -0.78 11.96
CA LYS A 152 -16.75 0.66 12.28
C LYS A 152 -15.37 1.16 11.89
N THR A 153 -14.32 0.40 12.17
CA THR A 153 -12.94 0.71 11.81
C THR A 153 -12.78 0.78 10.30
N ILE A 154 -13.31 -0.19 9.57
CA ILE A 154 -13.19 -0.26 8.10
C ILE A 154 -13.97 0.88 7.43
N ILE A 155 -15.19 1.16 7.86
CA ILE A 155 -16.00 2.27 7.33
C ILE A 155 -15.26 3.60 7.57
N LEU A 156 -14.78 3.82 8.78
CA LEU A 156 -14.04 5.03 9.13
C LEU A 156 -12.75 5.16 8.30
N SER A 157 -12.02 4.06 8.06
CA SER A 157 -10.83 4.07 7.24
C SER A 157 -11.11 4.41 5.77
N ILE A 158 -12.21 3.93 5.22
CA ILE A 158 -12.64 4.25 3.85
C ILE A 158 -13.03 5.73 3.76
N LEU A 159 -13.72 6.28 4.74
CA LEU A 159 -14.10 7.71 4.76
C LEU A 159 -12.86 8.61 4.87
N ILE A 160 -11.95 8.31 5.80
CA ILE A 160 -10.71 9.09 5.98
C ILE A 160 -9.81 8.92 4.76
N GLY A 161 -9.63 7.71 4.25
CA GLY A 161 -8.83 7.42 3.06
C GLY A 161 -9.39 8.12 1.82
N GLY A 162 -10.71 8.09 1.61
CA GLY A 162 -11.39 8.82 0.54
C GLY A 162 -11.21 10.33 0.65
N LEU A 163 -11.28 10.90 1.86
CA LEU A 163 -10.99 12.31 2.10
C LEU A 163 -9.54 12.65 1.75
N PHE A 164 -8.56 11.82 2.14
CA PHE A 164 -7.15 12.04 1.81
C PHE A 164 -6.90 11.93 0.30
N ILE A 165 -7.52 10.98 -0.38
CA ILE A 165 -7.45 10.86 -1.85
C ILE A 165 -8.03 12.11 -2.51
N PHE A 166 -9.19 12.59 -2.06
CA PHE A 166 -9.81 13.79 -2.58
C PHE A 166 -8.90 15.01 -2.41
N LEU A 167 -8.33 15.22 -1.22
CA LEU A 167 -7.41 16.30 -0.94
C LEU A 167 -6.12 16.17 -1.78
N ALA A 168 -5.55 14.99 -1.90
CA ALA A 168 -4.38 14.74 -2.73
C ALA A 168 -4.67 15.07 -4.20
N SER A 169 -5.79 14.60 -4.74
CA SER A 169 -6.19 14.84 -6.12
C SER A 169 -6.50 16.32 -6.42
N TYR A 170 -7.02 17.05 -5.43
CA TYR A 170 -7.38 18.45 -5.59
C TYR A 170 -6.20 19.41 -5.39
N LEU A 171 -5.34 19.16 -4.39
CA LEU A 171 -4.29 20.09 -3.98
C LEU A 171 -2.94 19.80 -4.64
N HIS A 172 -2.69 18.56 -5.08
CA HIS A 172 -1.36 18.19 -5.53
C HIS A 172 -1.11 18.58 -6.98
N PRO A 173 0.00 19.28 -7.28
CA PRO A 173 0.31 19.80 -8.61
C PRO A 173 0.33 18.75 -9.72
N PHE A 174 0.75 17.52 -9.40
CA PHE A 174 0.80 16.42 -10.35
C PHE A 174 -0.52 16.18 -11.09
N TYR A 175 -1.65 16.21 -10.38
CA TYR A 175 -2.96 15.96 -11.01
C TYR A 175 -3.41 17.13 -11.89
N ASN A 176 -3.01 18.35 -11.55
CA ASN A 176 -3.26 19.52 -12.39
C ASN A 176 -2.46 19.47 -13.68
N ASP A 177 -1.16 19.14 -13.59
CA ASP A 177 -0.28 18.99 -14.76
C ASP A 177 -0.73 17.84 -15.66
N PHE A 178 -1.18 16.73 -15.08
CA PHE A 178 -1.71 15.57 -15.81
C PHE A 178 -2.93 15.93 -16.66
N ASN A 179 -3.89 16.66 -16.10
CA ASN A 179 -5.10 17.11 -16.80
C ASN A 179 -4.76 18.07 -17.96
N VAL A 180 -3.76 18.92 -17.81
CA VAL A 180 -3.31 19.84 -18.89
C VAL A 180 -2.67 19.06 -20.04
N ILE A 181 -1.83 18.06 -19.75
CA ILE A 181 -1.19 17.23 -20.79
C ILE A 181 -2.23 16.43 -21.57
N GLU A 182 -3.19 15.82 -20.89
CA GLU A 182 -4.25 15.05 -21.53
C GLU A 182 -5.11 15.93 -22.44
N SER A 183 -5.49 17.14 -21.99
CA SER A 183 -6.24 18.12 -22.81
C SER A 183 -5.46 18.59 -24.05
N THR A 184 -4.15 18.78 -23.94
CA THR A 184 -3.30 19.21 -25.08
C THR A 184 -3.12 18.09 -26.13
N GLN A 185 -3.03 16.84 -25.72
CA GLN A 185 -2.96 15.71 -26.67
C GLN A 185 -4.27 15.50 -27.44
N TYR A 186 -5.41 15.71 -26.81
CA TYR A 186 -6.72 15.67 -27.49
C TYR A 186 -6.85 16.75 -28.56
N HIS A 187 -6.29 17.95 -28.37
CA HIS A 187 -6.34 19.02 -29.37
C HIS A 187 -5.34 18.89 -30.51
N GLN A 188 -4.28 18.10 -30.36
CA GLN A 188 -3.31 17.85 -31.44
C GLN A 188 -3.67 16.62 -32.32
N GLY A 189 -4.64 15.85 -31.92
CA GLY A 189 -5.13 14.66 -32.66
C GLY A 189 -6.34 14.92 -33.56
N GLN A 190 -6.79 16.16 -33.70
CA GLN A 190 -7.81 16.63 -34.66
C GLN A 190 -7.16 17.46 -35.76
#